data_94a657c901fd75ef9e198de7aab4a583
#
_entry.id   94a657c901fd75ef9e198de7aab4a583
#
_cell.length_a   1.000
_cell.length_b   1.000
_cell.length_c   1.000
_cell.angle_alpha   90.00
_cell.angle_beta   90.00
_cell.angle_gamma   90.00
#
_symmetry.space_group_name_H-M   'P 1'
#
loop_
_entity.id
_entity.type
_entity.pdbx_description
1 polymer ?
#
loop_
_entity_poly.entity_id
_entity_poly.type
_entity_poly.pdbx_seq_one_letter_code
_entity_poly.pdbx_strand_id
1 'polypeptide(L)'
;EARVNGIEAGSFSETTTMKGKAKFQIGGTDGVTDEAVMAAYFWEVDLNTSFTGEDNLNVEIETGNTPDTDSFLAVTDFGKGSGDVLKVSDLNYTFPVGGWSITVGDSLDASKQFTGACSYGNTVDALSDCGTGNSIAVGGDQSISAGYDLDNGFSFGVGLSAEDGEKSKGMFTKEGEDIYALNAAYSADNYAFAIAYANVDVASYWGINASYSPDGFPTISGGYEFGDPDTGKDTTQFAVGLSSDLGPGEVTIGMGTNGAITDGDEELYAYDLSYTYKFNDGMSFTPFAFIVEGANGGDDTTGVGAEI
;
A
#
# COMPACT_ATOMS: atom_id res chain seq x y z
N GLU A 1 5.03 -35.65 -27.66
CA GLU A 1 5.44 -34.28 -28.09
C GLU A 1 4.50 -33.20 -27.54
N ALA A 2 3.16 -33.34 -27.62
CA ALA A 2 2.23 -32.34 -27.10
C ALA A 2 2.33 -32.13 -25.55
N ARG A 3 2.70 -33.18 -24.78
CA ARG A 3 2.91 -33.04 -23.32
C ARG A 3 4.24 -32.33 -22.97
N VAL A 4 5.25 -32.50 -23.80
CA VAL A 4 6.54 -31.84 -23.62
C VAL A 4 6.42 -30.34 -23.94
N ASN A 5 5.70 -29.99 -24.99
CA ASN A 5 5.45 -28.60 -25.38
C ASN A 5 4.61 -27.85 -24.31
N GLY A 6 3.71 -28.53 -23.59
CA GLY A 6 2.99 -27.94 -22.46
C GLY A 6 3.87 -27.66 -21.24
N ILE A 7 4.91 -28.45 -21.04
CA ILE A 7 5.88 -28.28 -19.95
C ILE A 7 6.95 -27.22 -20.34
N GLU A 8 7.36 -27.19 -21.59
CA GLU A 8 8.31 -26.20 -22.09
C GLU A 8 7.72 -24.79 -22.20
N ALA A 9 6.41 -24.63 -22.24
CA ALA A 9 5.74 -23.34 -22.29
C ALA A 9 5.64 -22.62 -20.91
N GLY A 10 6.39 -23.10 -19.90
CA GLY A 10 6.59 -22.35 -18.65
C GLY A 10 5.45 -22.39 -17.64
N SER A 11 4.50 -23.33 -17.75
CA SER A 11 3.57 -23.54 -16.65
C SER A 11 4.24 -24.40 -15.57
N PHE A 12 4.53 -23.81 -14.43
CA PHE A 12 5.01 -24.50 -13.23
C PHE A 12 4.02 -25.59 -12.80
N SER A 13 2.73 -25.35 -13.01
CA SER A 13 1.64 -26.30 -12.87
C SER A 13 0.42 -25.81 -13.67
N GLU A 14 -0.56 -26.66 -13.92
CA GLU A 14 -1.84 -26.25 -14.52
C GLU A 14 -2.71 -25.40 -13.59
N THR A 15 -2.43 -25.45 -12.28
CA THR A 15 -3.19 -24.77 -11.23
C THR A 15 -2.40 -23.67 -10.50
N THR A 16 -1.08 -23.59 -10.72
CA THR A 16 -0.22 -22.59 -10.06
C THR A 16 0.40 -21.66 -11.10
N THR A 17 0.23 -20.37 -10.90
CA THR A 17 0.93 -19.32 -11.65
C THR A 17 1.94 -18.63 -10.79
N MET A 18 3.02 -18.13 -11.40
CA MET A 18 4.03 -17.33 -10.74
C MET A 18 4.02 -15.94 -11.35
N LYS A 19 3.95 -14.93 -10.48
CA LYS A 19 4.16 -13.52 -10.84
C LYS A 19 5.26 -12.97 -9.96
N GLY A 20 6.00 -12.00 -10.44
CA GLY A 20 7.04 -11.39 -9.63
C GLY A 20 7.45 -10.05 -10.18
N LYS A 21 8.09 -9.26 -9.32
CA LYS A 21 8.70 -7.99 -9.69
C LYS A 21 10.08 -7.87 -9.05
N ALA A 22 10.96 -7.14 -9.72
CA ALA A 22 12.22 -6.69 -9.15
C ALA A 22 12.29 -5.19 -9.35
N LYS A 23 12.68 -4.48 -8.32
CA LYS A 23 12.85 -3.04 -8.33
C LYS A 23 14.26 -2.69 -7.91
N PHE A 24 14.82 -1.70 -8.55
CA PHE A 24 16.12 -1.11 -8.21
C PHE A 24 15.91 0.39 -8.04
N GLN A 25 16.27 0.91 -6.89
CA GLN A 25 16.20 2.34 -6.62
C GLN A 25 17.58 2.90 -6.34
N ILE A 26 17.87 4.08 -6.88
CA ILE A 26 19.05 4.87 -6.58
C ILE A 26 18.67 6.31 -6.35
N GLY A 27 19.23 6.93 -5.32
CA GLY A 27 18.96 8.33 -5.03
C GLY A 27 19.66 8.79 -3.76
N GLY A 28 19.39 10.01 -3.36
CA GLY A 28 19.95 10.59 -2.14
C GLY A 28 19.14 11.78 -1.65
N THR A 29 19.39 12.14 -0.41
CA THR A 29 18.73 13.24 0.30
C THR A 29 19.75 14.23 0.81
N ASP A 30 19.32 15.49 0.94
CA ASP A 30 19.90 16.56 1.73
C ASP A 30 18.96 16.86 2.92
N GLY A 31 19.49 17.28 4.05
CA GLY A 31 18.72 17.57 5.26
C GLY A 31 18.54 16.38 6.22
N VAL A 32 19.25 15.28 6.01
CA VAL A 32 19.30 14.12 6.91
C VAL A 32 20.72 13.90 7.44
N THR A 33 20.85 13.07 8.49
CA THR A 33 22.16 12.81 9.12
C THR A 33 23.17 12.15 8.17
N ASP A 34 22.69 11.28 7.26
CA ASP A 34 23.53 10.52 6.33
C ASP A 34 23.20 10.94 4.88
N GLU A 35 23.80 12.05 4.46
CA GLU A 35 23.69 12.58 3.09
C GLU A 35 24.54 11.77 2.12
N ALA A 36 24.01 10.64 1.68
CA ALA A 36 24.70 9.74 0.76
C ALA A 36 23.80 9.34 -0.40
N VAL A 37 24.42 9.03 -1.55
CA VAL A 37 23.72 8.35 -2.62
C VAL A 37 23.60 6.88 -2.24
N MET A 38 22.35 6.42 -2.10
CA MET A 38 22.01 5.05 -1.76
C MET A 38 21.51 4.31 -3.00
N ALA A 39 21.74 3.01 -3.02
CA ALA A 39 21.20 2.12 -4.03
C ALA A 39 20.72 0.84 -3.35
N ALA A 40 19.48 0.47 -3.63
CA ALA A 40 18.86 -0.72 -3.06
C ALA A 40 18.09 -1.50 -4.13
N TYR A 41 17.82 -2.76 -3.82
CA TYR A 41 16.95 -3.59 -4.60
C TYR A 41 15.85 -4.22 -3.73
N PHE A 42 14.79 -4.59 -4.39
CA PHE A 42 13.68 -5.36 -3.86
C PHE A 42 13.27 -6.39 -4.91
N TRP A 43 13.01 -7.60 -4.48
CA TRP A 43 12.52 -8.68 -5.32
C TRP A 43 11.40 -9.43 -4.60
N GLU A 44 10.34 -9.72 -5.31
CA GLU A 44 9.13 -10.36 -4.81
C GLU A 44 8.58 -11.34 -5.84
N VAL A 45 8.07 -12.47 -5.39
CA VAL A 45 7.38 -13.48 -6.17
C VAL A 45 6.12 -13.97 -5.47
N ASP A 46 5.02 -13.89 -6.18
CA ASP A 46 3.74 -14.48 -5.83
C ASP A 46 3.57 -15.85 -6.48
N LEU A 47 3.33 -16.87 -5.69
CA LEU A 47 2.85 -18.16 -6.15
C LEU A 47 1.34 -18.22 -5.90
N ASN A 48 0.56 -18.18 -6.98
CA ASN A 48 -0.90 -18.20 -6.94
C ASN A 48 -1.41 -19.56 -7.40
N THR A 49 -2.08 -20.31 -6.52
CA THR A 49 -2.58 -21.67 -6.78
C THR A 49 -4.09 -21.70 -6.57
N SER A 50 -4.83 -22.13 -7.59
CA SER A 50 -6.26 -22.43 -7.49
C SER A 50 -6.50 -23.94 -7.41
N PHE A 51 -7.38 -24.37 -6.51
CA PHE A 51 -7.79 -25.76 -6.35
C PHE A 51 -9.16 -26.05 -6.97
N THR A 52 -10.03 -25.04 -7.03
CA THR A 52 -11.40 -25.17 -7.53
C THR A 52 -11.66 -24.39 -8.81
N GLY A 53 -10.77 -23.48 -9.19
CA GLY A 53 -10.91 -22.55 -10.30
C GLY A 53 -11.53 -21.20 -9.90
N GLU A 54 -12.07 -21.08 -8.69
CA GLU A 54 -12.68 -19.85 -8.14
C GLU A 54 -11.98 -19.36 -6.87
N ASP A 55 -10.98 -20.09 -6.40
CA ASP A 55 -10.19 -19.81 -5.20
C ASP A 55 -8.75 -19.47 -5.55
N ASN A 56 -8.02 -18.92 -4.60
CA ASN A 56 -6.60 -18.62 -4.73
C ASN A 56 -5.85 -18.80 -3.40
N LEU A 57 -4.89 -19.71 -3.36
CA LEU A 57 -3.84 -19.73 -2.36
C LEU A 57 -2.68 -18.88 -2.89
N ASN A 58 -2.37 -17.78 -2.22
CA ASN A 58 -1.21 -16.95 -2.51
C ASN A 58 -0.11 -17.22 -1.49
N VAL A 59 1.11 -17.36 -1.95
CA VAL A 59 2.34 -17.39 -1.15
C VAL A 59 3.27 -16.34 -1.74
N GLU A 60 3.51 -15.27 -1.00
CA GLU A 60 4.47 -14.23 -1.38
C GLU A 60 5.83 -14.53 -0.77
N ILE A 61 6.85 -14.49 -1.60
CA ILE A 61 8.26 -14.67 -1.23
C ILE A 61 9.02 -13.42 -1.63
N GLU A 62 9.73 -12.82 -0.69
CA GLU A 62 10.45 -11.57 -0.93
C GLU A 62 11.87 -11.56 -0.38
N THR A 63 12.68 -10.66 -0.91
CA THR A 63 13.99 -10.29 -0.37
C THR A 63 14.37 -8.87 -0.81
N GLY A 64 15.21 -8.21 -0.03
CA GLY A 64 15.74 -6.88 -0.33
C GLY A 64 16.84 -6.48 0.62
N ASN A 65 17.58 -5.43 0.26
CA ASN A 65 18.70 -4.91 1.05
C ASN A 65 18.45 -3.52 1.63
N THR A 66 17.20 -3.06 1.70
CA THR A 66 16.84 -1.76 2.27
C THR A 66 17.14 -1.74 3.78
N PRO A 67 17.91 -0.79 4.30
CA PRO A 67 18.14 -0.65 5.73
C PRO A 67 16.95 0.02 6.43
N ASP A 68 16.65 -0.43 7.67
CA ASP A 68 15.67 0.20 8.56
C ASP A 68 16.27 1.45 9.24
N THR A 69 16.48 2.54 8.51
CA THR A 69 17.05 3.76 9.09
C THR A 69 16.47 5.02 8.46
N ASP A 70 16.59 6.15 9.15
CA ASP A 70 16.23 7.50 8.68
C ASP A 70 17.09 7.91 7.47
N SER A 71 16.77 7.37 6.31
CA SER A 71 17.54 7.53 5.09
C SER A 71 16.60 7.82 3.91
N PHE A 72 17.19 8.14 2.76
CA PHE A 72 16.47 8.25 1.49
C PHE A 72 15.50 7.08 1.25
N LEU A 73 15.93 5.85 1.55
CA LEU A 73 15.14 4.65 1.32
C LEU A 73 13.96 4.52 2.32
N ALA A 74 14.11 5.03 3.54
CA ALA A 74 13.01 5.07 4.50
C ALA A 74 11.93 6.09 4.12
N VAL A 75 12.32 7.27 3.64
CA VAL A 75 11.37 8.29 3.17
C VAL A 75 10.54 7.80 1.99
N THR A 76 11.13 6.98 1.14
CA THR A 76 10.45 6.42 -0.05
C THR A 76 9.81 5.06 0.19
N ASP A 77 9.84 4.54 1.42
CA ASP A 77 9.41 3.17 1.78
C ASP A 77 9.84 2.13 0.73
N PHE A 78 11.10 2.24 0.28
CA PHE A 78 11.58 1.39 -0.78
C PHE A 78 11.92 -0.01 -0.28
N GLY A 79 11.06 -0.93 -0.59
CA GLY A 79 11.30 -2.34 -0.41
C GLY A 79 11.20 -2.85 1.02
N LYS A 80 11.64 -4.05 1.22
CA LYS A 80 11.57 -4.75 2.52
C LYS A 80 12.96 -4.95 3.09
N GLY A 81 13.14 -4.53 4.34
CA GLY A 81 14.38 -4.70 5.10
C GLY A 81 14.63 -6.14 5.51
N SER A 82 14.81 -7.05 4.57
CA SER A 82 15.08 -8.48 4.88
C SER A 82 16.57 -8.78 5.09
N GLY A 83 17.46 -7.81 4.86
CA GLY A 83 18.92 -8.00 4.96
C GLY A 83 19.44 -9.09 4.03
N ASP A 84 18.95 -9.12 2.79
CA ASP A 84 19.26 -10.14 1.77
C ASP A 84 18.77 -11.57 2.10
N VAL A 85 17.92 -11.71 3.13
CA VAL A 85 17.34 -13.00 3.50
C VAL A 85 16.01 -13.21 2.77
N LEU A 86 15.88 -14.36 2.14
CA LEU A 86 14.63 -14.78 1.53
C LEU A 86 13.62 -15.16 2.62
N LYS A 87 12.41 -14.58 2.58
CA LYS A 87 11.34 -14.89 3.53
C LYS A 87 10.00 -15.05 2.82
N VAL A 88 9.08 -15.74 3.46
CA VAL A 88 7.66 -15.70 3.12
C VAL A 88 7.09 -14.46 3.83
N SER A 89 6.53 -13.53 3.09
CA SER A 89 6.01 -12.26 3.58
C SER A 89 4.49 -12.24 3.74
N ASP A 90 3.79 -13.04 2.94
CA ASP A 90 2.33 -13.20 3.00
C ASP A 90 1.96 -14.65 2.65
N LEU A 91 1.04 -15.21 3.41
CA LEU A 91 0.41 -16.49 3.12
C LEU A 91 -1.09 -16.35 3.31
N ASN A 92 -1.84 -16.33 2.22
CA ASN A 92 -3.28 -16.16 2.31
C ASN A 92 -4.06 -17.09 1.39
N TYR A 93 -5.33 -17.33 1.74
CA TYR A 93 -6.26 -18.12 0.93
C TYR A 93 -7.57 -17.35 0.75
N THR A 94 -7.88 -17.05 -0.52
CA THR A 94 -9.10 -16.36 -0.92
C THR A 94 -10.07 -17.34 -1.57
N PHE A 95 -11.34 -17.30 -1.16
CA PHE A 95 -12.39 -18.17 -1.68
C PHE A 95 -13.76 -17.48 -1.67
N PRO A 96 -14.67 -17.81 -2.61
CA PRO A 96 -16.01 -17.26 -2.67
C PRO A 96 -16.98 -18.00 -1.71
N VAL A 97 -17.85 -17.22 -1.05
CA VAL A 97 -18.98 -17.74 -0.29
C VAL A 97 -20.24 -16.94 -0.62
N GLY A 98 -21.13 -17.49 -1.42
CA GLY A 98 -22.25 -16.75 -1.99
C GLY A 98 -21.74 -15.62 -2.88
N GLY A 99 -22.06 -14.38 -2.59
CA GLY A 99 -21.52 -13.20 -3.30
C GLY A 99 -20.30 -12.55 -2.64
N TRP A 100 -19.83 -13.11 -1.53
CA TRP A 100 -18.66 -12.61 -0.80
C TRP A 100 -17.37 -13.23 -1.29
N SER A 101 -16.32 -12.43 -1.40
CA SER A 101 -14.94 -12.88 -1.49
C SER A 101 -14.34 -12.84 -0.08
N ILE A 102 -13.85 -13.97 0.42
CA ILE A 102 -13.29 -14.09 1.76
C ILE A 102 -11.82 -14.45 1.65
N THR A 103 -10.96 -13.72 2.33
CA THR A 103 -9.53 -14.01 2.46
C THR A 103 -9.18 -14.26 3.92
N VAL A 104 -8.41 -15.31 4.17
CA VAL A 104 -7.82 -15.63 5.47
C VAL A 104 -6.33 -15.81 5.30
N GLY A 105 -5.54 -15.34 6.25
CA GLY A 105 -4.09 -15.45 6.09
C GLY A 105 -3.29 -15.00 7.30
N ASP A 106 -1.98 -15.11 7.12
CA ASP A 106 -0.93 -14.67 8.02
C ASP A 106 -0.12 -13.56 7.33
N SER A 107 0.32 -12.55 8.07
CA SER A 107 0.89 -11.30 7.55
C SER A 107 -0.04 -10.62 6.53
N LEU A 108 -1.34 -10.65 6.81
CA LEU A 108 -2.42 -10.22 5.94
C LEU A 108 -3.10 -8.97 6.50
N ASP A 109 -3.25 -7.95 5.67
CA ASP A 109 -4.00 -6.75 6.05
C ASP A 109 -5.48 -7.05 6.32
N ALA A 110 -6.03 -6.47 7.40
CA ALA A 110 -7.46 -6.53 7.67
C ALA A 110 -8.27 -5.90 6.51
N SER A 111 -7.68 -4.94 5.80
CA SER A 111 -8.25 -4.27 4.62
C SER A 111 -8.09 -5.03 3.30
N LYS A 112 -7.59 -6.26 3.26
CA LYS A 112 -7.29 -7.02 2.01
C LYS A 112 -8.43 -7.05 0.99
N GLN A 113 -9.67 -7.03 1.45
CA GLN A 113 -10.87 -7.02 0.61
C GLN A 113 -11.57 -5.66 0.56
N PHE A 114 -10.89 -4.57 0.99
CA PHE A 114 -11.43 -3.23 0.92
C PHE A 114 -11.22 -2.62 -0.46
N THR A 115 -12.12 -1.71 -0.82
CA THR A 115 -12.00 -0.89 -2.02
C THR A 115 -11.64 0.54 -1.64
N GLY A 116 -10.46 0.99 -2.05
CA GLY A 116 -10.05 2.38 -1.97
C GLY A 116 -10.35 3.12 -3.27
N ALA A 117 -10.36 4.45 -3.22
CA ALA A 117 -10.57 5.32 -4.37
C ALA A 117 -9.36 6.19 -4.72
N CYS A 118 -8.24 6.00 -4.03
CA CYS A 118 -6.99 6.66 -4.37
C CYS A 118 -6.42 6.10 -5.68
N SER A 119 -6.02 6.97 -6.62
CA SER A 119 -5.60 6.58 -7.96
C SER A 119 -4.33 7.28 -8.46
N TYR A 120 -3.51 7.86 -7.57
CA TYR A 120 -2.20 8.36 -7.94
C TYR A 120 -1.08 7.55 -7.27
N GLY A 121 0.05 7.43 -7.99
CA GLY A 121 1.26 6.84 -7.43
C GLY A 121 2.09 7.91 -6.71
N ASN A 122 2.47 7.65 -5.48
CA ASN A 122 3.37 8.49 -4.69
C ASN A 122 4.76 7.87 -4.61
N THR A 123 5.73 8.71 -4.29
CA THR A 123 7.11 8.30 -4.01
C THR A 123 7.42 8.37 -2.52
N VAL A 124 6.81 9.32 -1.81
CA VAL A 124 7.00 9.51 -0.37
C VAL A 124 5.97 8.68 0.39
N ASP A 125 6.42 7.86 1.32
CA ASP A 125 5.58 6.97 2.14
C ASP A 125 4.44 7.72 2.85
N ALA A 126 4.72 8.88 3.43
CA ALA A 126 3.73 9.71 4.11
C ALA A 126 2.51 10.11 3.23
N LEU A 127 2.62 10.03 1.90
CA LEU A 127 1.56 10.32 0.95
C LEU A 127 0.84 9.05 0.44
N SER A 128 1.25 7.88 0.90
CA SER A 128 0.66 6.61 0.49
C SER A 128 -0.82 6.53 0.85
N ASP A 129 -1.56 5.75 0.09
CA ASP A 129 -3.00 5.52 0.28
C ASP A 129 -3.85 6.79 0.39
N CYS A 130 -3.39 7.89 -0.22
CA CYS A 130 -3.98 9.23 -0.08
C CYS A 130 -4.10 9.70 1.38
N GLY A 131 -3.16 9.31 2.27
CA GLY A 131 -3.22 9.61 3.69
C GLY A 131 -4.35 8.89 4.43
N THR A 132 -4.72 7.67 4.03
CA THR A 132 -5.78 6.87 4.67
C THR A 132 -5.30 5.47 5.08
N GLY A 133 -3.99 5.37 5.42
CA GLY A 133 -3.31 4.11 5.72
C GLY A 133 -3.80 3.39 6.96
N ASN A 134 -4.35 4.09 7.97
CA ASN A 134 -4.83 3.46 9.19
C ASN A 134 -6.33 3.08 9.14
N SER A 135 -7.03 3.40 8.06
CA SER A 135 -8.47 3.13 7.91
C SER A 135 -8.79 2.35 6.65
N ILE A 136 -8.57 2.93 5.45
CA ILE A 136 -8.90 2.29 4.17
C ILE A 136 -7.85 1.21 3.81
N ALA A 137 -6.59 1.45 4.17
CA ALA A 137 -5.49 0.50 3.98
C ALA A 137 -4.96 -0.06 5.32
N VAL A 138 -5.85 -0.27 6.29
CA VAL A 138 -5.45 -0.75 7.61
C VAL A 138 -4.77 -2.12 7.52
N GLY A 139 -3.58 -2.18 8.12
CA GLY A 139 -2.76 -3.39 8.20
C GLY A 139 -3.36 -4.50 9.04
N GLY A 140 -2.57 -5.49 9.33
CA GLY A 140 -2.95 -6.64 10.14
C GLY A 140 -1.84 -7.67 10.20
N ASP A 141 -2.14 -8.81 10.79
CA ASP A 141 -1.25 -9.96 10.87
C ASP A 141 -2.06 -11.24 10.61
N GLN A 142 -2.54 -11.98 11.62
CA GLN A 142 -3.50 -13.06 11.40
C GLN A 142 -4.86 -12.45 11.11
N SER A 143 -5.30 -12.51 9.85
CA SER A 143 -6.48 -11.75 9.40
C SER A 143 -7.52 -12.59 8.69
N ILE A 144 -8.77 -12.09 8.79
CA ILE A 144 -9.90 -12.48 7.94
C ILE A 144 -10.47 -11.21 7.34
N SER A 145 -10.47 -11.10 6.03
CA SER A 145 -11.06 -10.00 5.29
C SER A 145 -12.15 -10.51 4.35
N ALA A 146 -13.27 -9.82 4.26
CA ALA A 146 -14.37 -10.19 3.37
C ALA A 146 -14.87 -8.97 2.59
N GLY A 147 -15.05 -9.13 1.28
CA GLY A 147 -15.57 -8.11 0.38
C GLY A 147 -16.83 -8.57 -0.35
N TYR A 148 -17.70 -7.65 -0.66
CA TYR A 148 -18.91 -7.87 -1.45
C TYR A 148 -19.10 -6.74 -2.46
N ASP A 149 -19.07 -7.10 -3.73
CA ASP A 149 -19.29 -6.17 -4.83
C ASP A 149 -20.73 -6.26 -5.35
N LEU A 150 -21.37 -5.09 -5.51
CA LEU A 150 -22.67 -4.96 -6.14
C LEU A 150 -22.50 -4.56 -7.62
N ASP A 151 -23.37 -5.07 -8.48
CA ASP A 151 -23.36 -4.78 -9.94
C ASP A 151 -23.58 -3.29 -10.28
N ASN A 152 -23.93 -2.45 -9.30
CA ASN A 152 -24.21 -1.03 -9.46
C ASN A 152 -23.05 -0.10 -9.06
N GLY A 153 -21.86 -0.64 -8.86
CA GLY A 153 -20.64 0.10 -8.52
C GLY A 153 -20.38 0.27 -7.02
N PHE A 154 -21.29 -0.15 -6.14
CA PHE A 154 -21.03 -0.21 -4.70
C PHE A 154 -20.27 -1.46 -4.31
N SER A 155 -19.36 -1.31 -3.35
CA SER A 155 -18.67 -2.41 -2.67
C SER A 155 -18.67 -2.20 -1.16
N PHE A 156 -18.58 -3.30 -0.42
CA PHE A 156 -18.50 -3.31 1.04
C PHE A 156 -17.40 -4.25 1.48
N GLY A 157 -16.66 -3.86 2.52
CA GLY A 157 -15.59 -4.65 3.10
C GLY A 157 -15.72 -4.75 4.62
N VAL A 158 -15.31 -5.90 5.16
CA VAL A 158 -15.18 -6.15 6.59
C VAL A 158 -13.85 -6.81 6.84
N GLY A 159 -13.10 -6.33 7.83
CA GLY A 159 -11.80 -6.87 8.23
C GLY A 159 -11.73 -7.15 9.71
N LEU A 160 -11.11 -8.28 10.06
CA LEU A 160 -10.79 -8.69 11.41
C LEU A 160 -9.35 -9.17 11.41
N SER A 161 -8.54 -8.70 12.36
CA SER A 161 -7.16 -9.14 12.51
C SER A 161 -6.77 -9.20 13.98
N ALA A 162 -5.70 -9.87 14.28
CA ALA A 162 -5.06 -9.83 15.57
C ALA A 162 -3.54 -9.79 15.38
N GLU A 163 -2.89 -8.79 15.95
CA GLU A 163 -1.44 -8.73 15.99
C GLU A 163 -0.92 -9.80 16.95
N ASP A 164 0.08 -10.57 16.51
CA ASP A 164 0.60 -11.72 17.25
C ASP A 164 -0.47 -12.79 17.61
N GLY A 165 -1.50 -12.97 16.77
CA GLY A 165 -2.62 -13.87 17.03
C GLY A 165 -2.25 -15.35 17.20
N GLU A 166 -1.07 -15.78 16.71
CA GLU A 166 -0.49 -17.11 16.89
C GLU A 166 0.20 -17.28 18.26
N LYS A 167 0.41 -16.19 19.02
CA LYS A 167 1.05 -16.21 20.34
C LYS A 167 0.05 -16.44 21.46
N SER A 168 0.54 -16.42 22.69
CA SER A 168 -0.25 -16.73 23.88
C SER A 168 -1.37 -15.73 24.20
N LYS A 169 -1.32 -14.53 23.61
CA LYS A 169 -2.40 -13.54 23.69
C LYS A 169 -3.62 -13.99 22.86
N GLY A 170 -3.38 -14.58 21.70
CA GLY A 170 -4.41 -15.10 20.81
C GLY A 170 -5.27 -14.02 20.15
N MET A 171 -6.23 -14.46 19.35
CA MET A 171 -7.19 -13.58 18.67
C MET A 171 -8.44 -13.35 19.52
N PHE A 172 -9.02 -12.16 19.47
CA PHE A 172 -10.29 -11.79 20.12
C PHE A 172 -10.28 -12.02 21.63
N THR A 173 -9.14 -11.76 22.25
CA THR A 173 -8.96 -11.85 23.70
C THR A 173 -8.76 -10.45 24.29
N LYS A 174 -8.94 -10.32 25.59
CA LYS A 174 -8.73 -9.06 26.29
C LYS A 174 -7.25 -8.58 26.27
N GLU A 175 -6.34 -9.51 26.09
CA GLU A 175 -4.89 -9.31 26.11
C GLU A 175 -4.31 -9.21 24.69
N GLY A 176 -5.12 -9.51 23.65
CA GLY A 176 -4.74 -9.42 22.25
C GLY A 176 -4.91 -8.00 21.72
N GLU A 177 -4.14 -7.65 20.73
CA GLU A 177 -4.28 -6.40 19.96
C GLU A 177 -5.11 -6.71 18.72
N ASP A 178 -6.43 -6.54 18.83
CA ASP A 178 -7.37 -6.90 17.78
C ASP A 178 -7.73 -5.71 16.90
N ILE A 179 -7.88 -5.95 15.61
CA ILE A 179 -8.30 -4.97 14.61
C ILE A 179 -9.69 -5.32 14.11
N TYR A 180 -10.57 -4.33 14.07
CA TYR A 180 -11.92 -4.41 13.51
C TYR A 180 -12.10 -3.30 12.49
N ALA A 181 -12.41 -3.64 11.25
CA ALA A 181 -12.49 -2.63 10.20
C ALA A 181 -13.70 -2.83 9.28
N LEU A 182 -14.24 -1.72 8.76
CA LEU A 182 -15.37 -1.66 7.85
C LEU A 182 -15.08 -0.70 6.72
N ASN A 183 -15.49 -1.05 5.51
CA ASN A 183 -15.33 -0.22 4.31
C ASN A 183 -16.62 -0.20 3.50
N ALA A 184 -16.89 0.94 2.86
CA ALA A 184 -17.87 1.07 1.81
C ALA A 184 -17.31 1.97 0.72
N ALA A 185 -17.47 1.57 -0.54
CA ALA A 185 -16.99 2.34 -1.66
C ALA A 185 -18.00 2.36 -2.81
N TYR A 186 -17.83 3.35 -3.68
CA TYR A 186 -18.57 3.47 -4.92
C TYR A 186 -17.60 3.84 -6.05
N SER A 187 -17.68 3.12 -7.15
CA SER A 187 -16.88 3.37 -8.34
C SER A 187 -17.78 3.55 -9.56
N ALA A 188 -17.50 4.58 -10.35
CA ALA A 188 -18.10 4.88 -11.64
C ALA A 188 -16.99 5.10 -12.69
N ASP A 189 -17.35 5.35 -13.95
CA ASP A 189 -16.40 5.44 -15.06
C ASP A 189 -15.29 6.49 -14.83
N ASN A 190 -15.63 7.62 -14.22
CA ASN A 190 -14.70 8.74 -14.08
C ASN A 190 -14.57 9.29 -12.65
N TYR A 191 -15.17 8.66 -11.66
CA TYR A 191 -14.96 9.00 -10.25
C TYR A 191 -15.15 7.79 -9.34
N ALA A 192 -14.46 7.80 -8.22
CA ALA A 192 -14.63 6.84 -7.15
C ALA A 192 -14.60 7.54 -5.80
N PHE A 193 -15.23 6.91 -4.81
CA PHE A 193 -15.26 7.37 -3.43
C PHE A 193 -15.23 6.18 -2.50
N ALA A 194 -14.48 6.27 -1.40
CA ALA A 194 -14.45 5.26 -0.35
C ALA A 194 -14.47 5.91 1.02
N ILE A 195 -15.07 5.21 1.98
CA ILE A 195 -15.05 5.52 3.40
C ILE A 195 -14.73 4.25 4.17
N ALA A 196 -13.94 4.36 5.23
CA ALA A 196 -13.67 3.27 6.13
C ALA A 196 -13.61 3.71 7.59
N TYR A 197 -13.85 2.77 8.46
CA TYR A 197 -13.61 2.84 9.89
C TYR A 197 -12.73 1.66 10.29
N ALA A 198 -11.72 1.91 11.11
CA ALA A 198 -10.92 0.88 11.74
C ALA A 198 -10.73 1.18 13.23
N ASN A 199 -10.77 0.16 14.05
CA ASN A 199 -10.34 0.20 15.44
C ASN A 199 -9.16 -0.78 15.57
N VAL A 200 -8.05 -0.30 16.08
CA VAL A 200 -6.78 -1.03 16.19
C VAL A 200 -6.33 -1.17 17.65
N ASP A 201 -7.26 -1.54 18.53
CA ASP A 201 -7.08 -1.72 19.98
C ASP A 201 -6.82 -0.40 20.72
N VAL A 202 -5.78 0.33 20.37
CA VAL A 202 -5.34 1.58 21.06
C VAL A 202 -5.84 2.87 20.40
N ALA A 203 -6.50 2.76 19.26
CA ALA A 203 -7.03 3.92 18.52
C ALA A 203 -8.16 3.52 17.59
N SER A 204 -8.99 4.47 17.22
CA SER A 204 -9.93 4.33 16.11
C SER A 204 -9.68 5.36 15.03
N TYR A 205 -9.93 4.97 13.78
CA TYR A 205 -9.67 5.78 12.60
C TYR A 205 -10.89 5.85 11.68
N TRP A 206 -11.14 7.04 11.15
CA TRP A 206 -12.10 7.27 10.08
C TRP A 206 -11.38 7.85 8.88
N GLY A 207 -11.46 7.18 7.74
CA GLY A 207 -10.87 7.65 6.48
C GLY A 207 -11.89 7.79 5.39
N ILE A 208 -11.65 8.80 4.55
CA ILE A 208 -12.36 8.98 3.28
C ILE A 208 -11.32 9.23 2.19
N ASN A 209 -11.48 8.63 1.04
CA ASN A 209 -10.73 9.04 -0.15
C ASN A 209 -11.61 9.05 -1.40
N ALA A 210 -11.16 9.77 -2.41
CA ALA A 210 -11.87 9.94 -3.65
C ALA A 210 -10.91 10.17 -4.81
N SER A 211 -11.36 9.82 -6.01
CA SER A 211 -10.70 10.20 -7.26
C SER A 211 -11.70 10.72 -8.29
N TYR A 212 -11.21 11.59 -9.17
CA TYR A 212 -11.95 12.09 -10.31
C TYR A 212 -11.05 12.17 -11.54
N SER A 213 -11.44 11.50 -12.61
CA SER A 213 -10.72 11.37 -13.87
C SER A 213 -11.52 11.98 -15.03
N PRO A 214 -11.55 13.32 -15.18
CA PRO A 214 -12.30 13.96 -16.24
C PRO A 214 -11.64 13.75 -17.60
N ASP A 215 -12.44 13.61 -18.65
CA ASP A 215 -11.93 13.41 -20.01
C ASP A 215 -11.00 14.54 -20.44
N GLY A 216 -9.77 14.19 -20.82
CA GLY A 216 -8.77 15.12 -21.34
C GLY A 216 -8.12 16.04 -20.30
N PHE A 217 -8.28 15.77 -19.03
CA PHE A 217 -7.65 16.48 -17.91
C PHE A 217 -6.94 15.49 -16.98
N PRO A 218 -6.03 15.98 -16.11
CA PRO A 218 -5.42 15.15 -15.09
C PRO A 218 -6.45 14.48 -14.17
N THR A 219 -6.14 13.27 -13.72
CA THR A 219 -6.85 12.62 -12.62
C THR A 219 -6.45 13.28 -11.31
N ILE A 220 -7.42 13.60 -10.49
CA ILE A 220 -7.25 14.14 -9.15
C ILE A 220 -7.65 13.06 -8.15
N SER A 221 -6.82 12.77 -7.17
CA SER A 221 -7.15 11.90 -6.04
C SER A 221 -6.78 12.57 -4.74
N GLY A 222 -7.50 12.26 -3.69
CA GLY A 222 -7.15 12.71 -2.36
C GLY A 222 -7.91 11.98 -1.28
N GLY A 223 -7.38 12.04 -0.07
CA GLY A 223 -7.99 11.46 1.10
C GLY A 223 -7.71 12.25 2.35
N TYR A 224 -8.46 11.94 3.37
CA TYR A 224 -8.37 12.51 4.70
C TYR A 224 -8.68 11.44 5.74
N GLU A 225 -7.88 11.41 6.78
CA GLU A 225 -8.08 10.48 7.90
C GLU A 225 -8.07 11.24 9.22
N PHE A 226 -8.96 10.85 10.11
CA PHE A 226 -9.06 11.29 11.49
C PHE A 226 -8.82 10.09 12.40
N GLY A 227 -7.92 10.25 13.37
CA GLY A 227 -7.60 9.24 14.38
C GLY A 227 -7.97 9.73 15.78
N ASP A 228 -8.61 8.86 16.55
CA ASP A 228 -9.01 9.05 17.94
C ASP A 228 -8.31 7.97 18.80
N PRO A 229 -7.10 8.26 19.33
CA PRO A 229 -6.41 7.32 20.20
C PRO A 229 -7.05 7.28 21.60
N ASP A 230 -7.04 6.10 22.22
CA ASP A 230 -7.57 5.88 23.58
C ASP A 230 -6.86 6.74 24.63
N THR A 231 -5.63 7.14 24.34
CA THR A 231 -4.83 8.01 25.20
C THR A 231 -4.08 9.03 24.35
N GLY A 232 -4.18 10.30 24.74
CA GLY A 232 -3.51 11.37 24.02
C GLY A 232 -4.48 12.34 23.37
N LYS A 233 -4.12 12.88 22.23
CA LYS A 233 -4.91 13.80 21.44
C LYS A 233 -5.21 13.19 20.08
N ASP A 234 -6.28 13.66 19.48
CA ASP A 234 -6.69 13.29 18.13
C ASP A 234 -5.59 13.56 17.10
N THR A 235 -5.61 12.81 16.03
CA THR A 235 -4.69 12.95 14.92
C THR A 235 -5.45 13.18 13.62
N THR A 236 -4.81 13.86 12.69
CA THR A 236 -5.33 14.04 11.34
C THR A 236 -4.21 13.89 10.30
N GLN A 237 -4.57 13.35 9.14
CA GLN A 237 -3.69 13.36 7.99
C GLN A 237 -4.48 13.49 6.69
N PHE A 238 -3.83 13.99 5.65
CA PHE A 238 -4.40 14.02 4.30
C PHE A 238 -3.30 13.90 3.25
N ALA A 239 -3.69 13.44 2.07
CA ALA A 239 -2.89 13.63 0.89
C ALA A 239 -3.79 13.91 -0.32
N VAL A 240 -3.25 14.64 -1.30
CA VAL A 240 -3.86 14.92 -2.58
C VAL A 240 -2.82 14.79 -3.67
N GLY A 241 -3.21 14.17 -4.79
CA GLY A 241 -2.33 13.98 -5.93
C GLY A 241 -3.03 14.22 -7.25
N LEU A 242 -2.20 14.48 -8.25
CA LEU A 242 -2.57 14.64 -9.65
C LEU A 242 -1.76 13.66 -10.47
N SER A 243 -2.40 12.93 -11.39
CA SER A 243 -1.69 12.15 -12.40
C SER A 243 -2.19 12.52 -13.81
N SER A 244 -1.28 12.52 -14.77
CA SER A 244 -1.60 12.83 -16.16
C SER A 244 -0.60 12.22 -17.13
N ASP A 245 -1.09 11.76 -18.26
CA ASP A 245 -0.23 11.40 -19.37
C ASP A 245 0.56 12.62 -19.87
N LEU A 246 1.87 12.46 -20.00
CA LEU A 246 2.79 13.45 -20.53
C LEU A 246 3.74 12.82 -21.54
N GLY A 247 3.47 13.02 -22.82
CA GLY A 247 4.24 12.39 -23.90
C GLY A 247 4.15 10.86 -23.84
N PRO A 248 5.28 10.13 -23.74
CA PRO A 248 5.29 8.66 -23.69
C PRO A 248 5.16 8.08 -22.26
N GLY A 249 4.95 8.89 -21.26
CA GLY A 249 4.87 8.49 -19.86
C GLY A 249 3.80 9.22 -19.09
N GLU A 250 3.80 9.02 -17.78
CA GLU A 250 2.86 9.63 -16.83
C GLU A 250 3.61 10.49 -15.83
N VAL A 251 3.15 11.71 -15.61
CA VAL A 251 3.61 12.57 -14.51
C VAL A 251 2.65 12.44 -13.34
N THR A 252 3.20 12.37 -12.13
CA THR A 252 2.46 12.41 -10.88
C THR A 252 3.02 13.49 -9.97
N ILE A 253 2.13 14.24 -9.32
CA ILE A 253 2.47 15.27 -8.33
C ILE A 253 1.60 15.00 -7.10
N GLY A 254 2.21 14.93 -5.93
CA GLY A 254 1.52 14.73 -4.65
C GLY A 254 1.89 15.76 -3.61
N MET A 255 0.96 16.02 -2.68
CA MET A 255 1.21 16.74 -1.44
C MET A 255 0.27 16.25 -0.34
N GLY A 256 0.73 16.36 0.90
CA GLY A 256 -0.09 16.03 2.06
C GLY A 256 0.65 16.31 3.36
N THR A 257 0.08 15.89 4.48
CA THR A 257 0.79 15.93 5.76
C THR A 257 1.92 14.90 5.76
N ASN A 258 2.99 15.21 6.47
CA ASN A 258 4.09 14.28 6.72
C ASN A 258 3.68 13.26 7.80
N GLY A 259 2.81 12.31 7.40
CA GLY A 259 2.16 11.37 8.31
C GLY A 259 1.02 12.02 9.12
N ALA A 260 0.59 11.34 10.19
CA ALA A 260 -0.46 11.81 11.06
C ALA A 260 0.02 12.95 11.98
N ILE A 261 -0.70 14.07 11.99
CA ILE A 261 -0.43 15.24 12.81
C ILE A 261 -1.30 15.21 14.06
N THR A 262 -0.70 15.26 15.24
CA THR A 262 -1.40 15.33 16.53
C THR A 262 -2.00 16.73 16.75
N ASP A 263 -3.22 16.80 17.29
CA ASP A 263 -3.90 18.08 17.56
C ASP A 263 -3.05 19.03 18.40
N GLY A 264 -2.81 20.23 17.86
CA GLY A 264 -2.01 21.28 18.46
C GLY A 264 -0.49 21.15 18.27
N ASP A 265 -0.03 20.15 17.53
CA ASP A 265 1.36 20.08 17.07
C ASP A 265 1.55 20.92 15.79
N GLU A 266 2.79 21.12 15.36
CA GLU A 266 3.14 21.79 14.12
C GLU A 266 2.67 20.95 12.93
N GLU A 267 1.97 21.55 11.98
CA GLU A 267 1.61 20.89 10.73
C GLU A 267 2.82 20.84 9.80
N LEU A 268 3.27 19.64 9.46
CA LEU A 268 4.37 19.39 8.53
C LEU A 268 3.84 18.74 7.26
N TYR A 269 4.41 19.12 6.13
CA TYR A 269 3.96 18.67 4.82
C TYR A 269 5.04 17.89 4.09
N ALA A 270 4.58 17.00 3.20
CA ALA A 270 5.39 16.30 2.24
C ALA A 270 4.90 16.61 0.83
N TYR A 271 5.83 16.63 -0.13
CA TYR A 271 5.57 16.90 -1.54
C TYR A 271 6.37 15.93 -2.39
N ASP A 272 5.78 15.39 -3.43
CA ASP A 272 6.49 14.56 -4.40
C ASP A 272 6.16 14.90 -5.86
N LEU A 273 7.08 14.54 -6.72
CA LEU A 273 6.95 14.63 -8.18
C LEU A 273 7.65 13.42 -8.77
N SER A 274 6.95 12.69 -9.63
CA SER A 274 7.53 11.59 -10.39
C SER A 274 7.12 11.62 -11.86
N TYR A 275 7.92 10.93 -12.69
CA TYR A 275 7.60 10.70 -14.09
C TYR A 275 7.88 9.27 -14.45
N THR A 276 6.86 8.47 -14.73
CA THR A 276 6.99 7.06 -15.08
C THR A 276 7.03 6.87 -16.60
N TYR A 277 8.17 6.42 -17.12
CA TYR A 277 8.33 6.04 -18.51
C TYR A 277 8.33 4.51 -18.65
N LYS A 278 7.41 3.96 -19.43
CA LYS A 278 7.32 2.52 -19.71
C LYS A 278 8.13 2.17 -20.96
N PHE A 279 9.19 1.39 -20.82
CA PHE A 279 9.93 0.85 -21.98
C PHE A 279 9.15 -0.26 -22.68
N ASN A 280 8.41 -1.04 -21.91
CA ASN A 280 7.52 -2.12 -22.36
C ASN A 280 6.61 -2.54 -21.18
N ASP A 281 5.78 -3.57 -21.36
CA ASP A 281 4.81 -4.04 -20.37
C ASP A 281 5.45 -4.60 -19.08
N GLY A 282 6.73 -4.94 -19.11
CA GLY A 282 7.46 -5.51 -17.97
C GLY A 282 8.57 -4.62 -17.42
N MET A 283 8.77 -3.40 -17.95
CA MET A 283 9.87 -2.54 -17.51
C MET A 283 9.52 -1.07 -17.60
N SER A 284 9.68 -0.36 -16.48
CA SER A 284 9.53 1.09 -16.39
C SER A 284 10.74 1.76 -15.75
N PHE A 285 10.87 3.05 -15.95
CA PHE A 285 11.85 3.92 -15.32
C PHE A 285 11.16 5.15 -14.76
N THR A 286 11.32 5.39 -13.46
CA THR A 286 10.61 6.46 -12.75
C THR A 286 11.62 7.34 -12.01
N PRO A 287 12.13 8.42 -12.64
CA PRO A 287 12.80 9.50 -11.91
C PRO A 287 11.80 10.24 -11.03
N PHE A 288 12.25 10.67 -9.84
CA PHE A 288 11.43 11.39 -8.89
C PHE A 288 12.22 12.39 -8.05
N ALA A 289 11.49 13.32 -7.43
CA ALA A 289 12.00 14.26 -6.44
C ALA A 289 10.95 14.48 -5.36
N PHE A 290 11.39 14.77 -4.13
CA PHE A 290 10.51 15.05 -3.02
C PHE A 290 11.08 16.10 -2.06
N ILE A 291 10.18 16.65 -1.24
CA ILE A 291 10.49 17.51 -0.10
C ILE A 291 9.63 17.03 1.08
N VAL A 292 10.25 16.91 2.25
CA VAL A 292 9.57 16.62 3.52
C VAL A 292 9.97 17.67 4.52
N GLU A 293 9.01 18.41 5.05
CA GLU A 293 9.27 19.50 5.99
C GLU A 293 9.84 19.01 7.32
N GLY A 294 10.82 19.72 7.83
CA GLY A 294 11.50 19.42 9.10
C GLY A 294 10.78 20.00 10.31
N ALA A 295 10.64 19.20 11.38
CA ALA A 295 9.97 19.60 12.60
C ALA A 295 10.77 20.65 13.41
N ASN A 296 10.07 21.52 14.16
CA ASN A 296 10.64 22.47 15.13
C ASN A 296 11.68 23.45 14.56
N GLY A 297 11.50 23.81 13.27
CA GLY A 297 12.44 24.69 12.55
C GLY A 297 13.76 23.99 12.19
N GLY A 298 13.75 22.65 12.12
CA GLY A 298 14.79 21.85 11.49
C GLY A 298 14.83 22.05 9.97
N ASP A 299 15.91 21.61 9.35
CA ASP A 299 16.04 21.68 7.89
C ASP A 299 15.06 20.70 7.22
N ASP A 300 14.51 21.12 6.09
CA ASP A 300 13.68 20.25 5.25
C ASP A 300 14.54 19.15 4.63
N THR A 301 13.97 17.95 4.54
CA THR A 301 14.58 16.84 3.79
C THR A 301 14.19 16.94 2.32
N THR A 302 15.17 17.14 1.46
CA THR A 302 14.96 17.12 0.01
C THR A 302 15.63 15.91 -0.63
N GLY A 303 14.97 15.26 -1.57
CA GLY A 303 15.52 14.07 -2.20
C GLY A 303 15.25 13.97 -3.69
N VAL A 304 16.16 13.29 -4.37
CA VAL A 304 16.02 12.94 -5.78
C VAL A 304 16.48 11.51 -6.01
N GLY A 305 15.79 10.81 -6.90
CA GLY A 305 16.14 9.44 -7.22
C GLY A 305 15.51 8.92 -8.50
N ALA A 306 15.71 7.66 -8.74
CA ALA A 306 15.07 6.93 -9.82
C ALA A 306 14.86 5.46 -9.45
N GLU A 307 13.76 4.90 -9.94
CA GLU A 307 13.38 3.48 -9.82
C GLU A 307 13.32 2.84 -11.22
N ILE A 308 13.73 1.57 -11.30
CA ILE A 308 13.58 0.70 -12.47
C ILE A 308 12.89 -0.58 -12.03
#